data_0873d069ec36c622579b1086dac04aee
#
_entry.id   0873d069ec36c622579b1086dac04aee
#
_cell.length_a   1.000
_cell.length_b   1.000
_cell.length_c   1.000
_cell.angle_alpha   90.00
_cell.angle_beta   90.00
_cell.angle_gamma   90.00
#
_symmetry.space_group_name_H-M   'P 1'
#
loop_
_entity.id
_entity.type
_entity.pdbx_description
1 polymer ?
#
loop_
_entity_poly.entity_id
_entity_poly.type
_entity_poly.pdbx_seq_one_letter_code
_entity_poly.pdbx_strand_id
1 'polypeptide(L)'
;MGFPGTWMTESESVVYRVVPKCACSTIGQVMYYSDHGTFFDGDIHDATSGIHKWALEDSQSLIEENVTKHQSYAFTCVRNPYTRILSSFFDKICGIQRNGKRYRGNLVPLLIQKYGIQVEGDFDQVASFRRFLLFARDTIRWRRPMEPDIHWSAMSGHISTYIVNGGRYDNIFHTETFNEGMQSVLDAIDKKHEVDLGAMPRFNESEGHGPKRAHPVEDYFDDLSKHLVYEIYKRDFNLFKYDFENPGNKLPKGEIDLDEVHAKLGE
;
A
#
# COMPACT_ATOMS: atom_id res chain seq x y z
N MET A 1 11.43 -18.71 7.72
CA MET A 1 10.33 -17.75 7.65
C MET A 1 10.59 -16.90 6.43
N GLY A 2 9.58 -16.62 5.61
CA GLY A 2 9.79 -15.84 4.39
C GLY A 2 9.39 -14.38 4.56
N PHE A 3 9.83 -13.52 3.66
CA PHE A 3 9.43 -12.10 3.59
C PHE A 3 8.43 -11.85 2.44
N PRO A 4 7.20 -12.45 2.48
CA PRO A 4 6.23 -12.28 1.40
C PRO A 4 5.84 -10.82 1.23
N GLY A 5 5.73 -10.36 -0.03
CA GLY A 5 5.47 -8.95 -0.33
C GLY A 5 6.67 -8.03 -0.12
N THR A 6 7.87 -8.56 -0.20
CA THR A 6 9.13 -7.80 -0.23
C THR A 6 9.71 -7.88 -1.65
N TRP A 7 10.06 -6.74 -2.23
CA TRP A 7 10.69 -6.62 -3.53
C TRP A 7 12.14 -6.23 -3.37
N MET A 8 12.99 -6.66 -4.27
CA MET A 8 14.41 -6.36 -4.26
C MET A 8 14.88 -6.05 -5.68
N THR A 9 15.72 -5.04 -5.82
CA THR A 9 16.39 -4.72 -7.10
C THR A 9 17.27 -5.87 -7.56
N GLU A 10 17.58 -5.92 -8.85
CA GLU A 10 18.52 -6.89 -9.41
C GLU A 10 19.94 -6.67 -8.87
N SER A 11 20.31 -5.41 -8.65
CA SER A 11 21.56 -5.01 -7.99
C SER A 11 21.68 -5.41 -6.52
N GLU A 12 20.58 -5.89 -5.91
CA GLU A 12 20.46 -6.23 -4.48
C GLU A 12 20.72 -5.06 -3.53
N SER A 13 20.83 -3.83 -4.08
CA SER A 13 21.15 -2.63 -3.30
C SER A 13 19.97 -2.14 -2.45
N VAL A 14 18.74 -2.50 -2.81
CA VAL A 14 17.54 -2.04 -2.13
C VAL A 14 16.50 -3.15 -1.93
N VAL A 15 15.89 -3.11 -0.76
CA VAL A 15 14.75 -3.95 -0.36
C VAL A 15 13.55 -3.06 -0.07
N TYR A 16 12.45 -3.28 -0.77
CA TYR A 16 11.19 -2.59 -0.57
C TYR A 16 10.14 -3.50 0.04
N ARG A 17 9.64 -3.16 1.22
CA ARG A 17 8.48 -3.83 1.81
C ARG A 17 7.20 -3.22 1.25
N VAL A 18 6.47 -4.00 0.49
CA VAL A 18 5.23 -3.54 -0.16
C VAL A 18 4.11 -3.34 0.85
N VAL A 19 3.58 -2.13 0.90
CA VAL A 19 2.31 -1.82 1.57
C VAL A 19 1.27 -1.50 0.49
N PRO A 20 0.25 -2.33 0.29
CA PRO A 20 -0.73 -2.12 -0.77
C PRO A 20 -1.43 -0.77 -0.68
N LYS A 21 -1.68 -0.14 -1.83
CA LYS A 21 -2.28 1.19 -1.99
C LYS A 21 -1.40 2.37 -1.53
N CYS A 22 -0.09 2.11 -1.33
CA CYS A 22 0.91 3.11 -0.99
C CYS A 22 1.94 3.24 -2.14
N ALA A 23 1.50 3.60 -3.33
CA ALA A 23 2.29 3.84 -4.54
C ALA A 23 3.18 2.67 -5.01
N CYS A 24 2.87 1.41 -4.63
CA CYS A 24 3.72 0.26 -4.91
C CYS A 24 4.05 0.08 -6.40
N SER A 25 3.12 0.34 -7.32
CA SER A 25 3.40 0.25 -8.76
C SER A 25 4.42 1.29 -9.23
N THR A 26 4.32 2.52 -8.73
CA THR A 26 5.28 3.59 -9.04
C THR A 26 6.65 3.25 -8.46
N ILE A 27 6.71 2.80 -7.21
CA ILE A 27 7.96 2.37 -6.56
C ILE A 27 8.60 1.23 -7.34
N GLY A 28 7.83 0.23 -7.73
CA GLY A 28 8.33 -0.89 -8.54
C GLY A 28 8.93 -0.44 -9.86
N GLN A 29 8.30 0.52 -10.54
CA GLN A 29 8.81 1.08 -11.79
C GLN A 29 10.10 1.89 -11.56
N VAL A 30 10.22 2.62 -10.45
CA VAL A 30 11.47 3.31 -10.06
C VAL A 30 12.59 2.32 -9.83
N MET A 31 12.31 1.26 -9.05
CA MET A 31 13.29 0.20 -8.77
C MET A 31 13.74 -0.49 -10.06
N TYR A 32 12.80 -0.83 -10.93
CA TYR A 32 13.11 -1.43 -12.22
C TYR A 32 13.96 -0.50 -13.09
N TYR A 33 13.57 0.77 -13.16
CA TYR A 33 14.33 1.76 -13.95
C TYR A 33 15.76 1.95 -13.41
N SER A 34 15.94 1.95 -12.09
CA SER A 34 17.27 2.10 -11.48
C SER A 34 18.25 0.98 -11.88
N ASP A 35 17.72 -0.22 -12.17
CA ASP A 35 18.52 -1.35 -12.64
C ASP A 35 18.69 -1.41 -14.17
N HIS A 36 17.66 -1.02 -14.94
CA HIS A 36 17.57 -1.29 -16.38
C HIS A 36 17.62 -0.05 -17.29
N GLY A 37 17.47 1.16 -16.74
CA GLY A 37 17.44 2.42 -17.52
C GLY A 37 16.17 2.63 -18.34
N THR A 38 15.17 1.74 -18.18
CA THR A 38 13.86 1.82 -18.85
C THR A 38 12.76 1.39 -17.88
N PHE A 39 11.52 1.81 -18.16
CA PHE A 39 10.37 1.30 -17.41
C PHE A 39 9.98 -0.10 -17.89
N PHE A 40 9.47 -0.91 -16.96
CA PHE A 40 8.95 -2.23 -17.28
C PHE A 40 7.68 -2.09 -18.15
N ASP A 41 7.70 -2.75 -19.30
CA ASP A 41 6.55 -2.79 -20.20
C ASP A 41 5.60 -3.93 -19.78
N GLY A 42 4.63 -3.60 -18.95
CA GLY A 42 3.65 -4.54 -18.43
C GLY A 42 3.19 -4.22 -17.02
N ASP A 43 2.61 -5.21 -16.35
CA ASP A 43 2.24 -5.08 -14.94
C ASP A 43 3.45 -5.33 -14.06
N ILE A 44 3.96 -4.28 -13.43
CA ILE A 44 5.12 -4.38 -12.53
C ILE A 44 4.90 -5.36 -11.37
N HIS A 45 3.64 -5.70 -11.07
CA HIS A 45 3.28 -6.71 -10.08
C HIS A 45 3.39 -8.15 -10.60
N ASP A 46 3.64 -8.34 -11.90
CA ASP A 46 3.89 -9.66 -12.47
C ASP A 46 5.31 -10.13 -12.12
N ALA A 47 5.46 -11.42 -11.85
CA ALA A 47 6.77 -12.03 -11.54
C ALA A 47 7.81 -11.86 -12.66
N THR A 48 7.35 -11.67 -13.91
CA THR A 48 8.22 -11.41 -15.07
C THR A 48 8.99 -10.10 -14.99
N SER A 49 8.59 -9.16 -14.11
CA SER A 49 9.34 -7.93 -13.86
C SER A 49 10.70 -8.17 -13.18
N GLY A 50 10.90 -9.33 -12.56
CA GLY A 50 12.15 -9.68 -11.88
C GLY A 50 12.35 -9.05 -10.50
N ILE A 51 11.61 -7.98 -10.15
CA ILE A 51 11.71 -7.34 -8.81
C ILE A 51 11.04 -8.15 -7.70
N HIS A 52 10.22 -9.14 -8.07
CA HIS A 52 9.51 -10.03 -7.13
C HIS A 52 10.32 -11.28 -6.79
N LYS A 53 11.59 -11.13 -6.44
CA LYS A 53 12.47 -12.28 -6.17
C LYS A 53 11.91 -13.25 -5.11
N TRP A 54 11.10 -12.76 -4.19
CA TRP A 54 10.44 -13.59 -3.17
C TRP A 54 9.45 -14.64 -3.74
N ALA A 55 8.95 -14.44 -4.97
CA ALA A 55 8.04 -15.38 -5.63
C ALA A 55 8.80 -16.56 -6.28
N LEU A 56 10.12 -16.45 -6.39
CA LEU A 56 10.98 -17.50 -6.93
C LEU A 56 11.56 -18.29 -5.76
N GLU A 57 11.34 -19.62 -5.73
CA GLU A 57 11.80 -20.47 -4.63
C GLU A 57 13.29 -20.30 -4.34
N ASP A 58 14.11 -20.13 -5.38
CA ASP A 58 15.57 -19.96 -5.27
C ASP A 58 16.00 -18.59 -4.71
N SER A 59 15.10 -17.62 -4.62
CA SER A 59 15.42 -16.26 -4.17
C SER A 59 14.96 -15.95 -2.75
N GLN A 60 14.22 -16.85 -2.10
CA GLN A 60 13.77 -16.62 -0.72
C GLN A 60 14.94 -16.55 0.26
N SER A 61 15.93 -17.44 0.10
CA SER A 61 17.15 -17.45 0.92
C SER A 61 17.97 -16.18 0.71
N LEU A 62 18.04 -15.66 -0.50
CA LEU A 62 18.75 -14.44 -0.85
C LEU A 62 18.12 -13.22 -0.17
N ILE A 63 16.78 -13.08 -0.26
CA ILE A 63 16.06 -11.98 0.44
C ILE A 63 16.25 -12.12 1.96
N GLU A 64 16.10 -13.32 2.51
CA GLU A 64 16.26 -13.57 3.94
C GLU A 64 17.66 -13.21 4.42
N GLU A 65 18.69 -13.56 3.66
CA GLU A 65 20.08 -13.22 3.95
C GLU A 65 20.32 -11.71 3.89
N ASN A 66 19.89 -11.04 2.82
CA ASN A 66 20.05 -9.59 2.66
C ASN A 66 19.31 -8.80 3.76
N VAL A 67 18.10 -9.22 4.10
CA VAL A 67 17.28 -8.57 5.12
C VAL A 67 17.87 -8.77 6.52
N THR A 68 18.24 -9.99 6.89
CA THR A 68 18.73 -10.29 8.23
C THR A 68 20.15 -9.80 8.48
N LYS A 69 20.98 -9.73 7.45
CA LYS A 69 22.33 -9.18 7.51
C LYS A 69 22.41 -7.68 7.25
N HIS A 70 21.26 -7.02 6.98
CA HIS A 70 21.19 -5.59 6.66
C HIS A 70 22.16 -5.16 5.53
N GLN A 71 22.24 -5.97 4.48
CA GLN A 71 23.15 -5.73 3.35
C GLN A 71 22.56 -4.78 2.31
N SER A 72 21.23 -4.67 2.26
CA SER A 72 20.51 -3.79 1.35
C SER A 72 19.83 -2.66 2.11
N TYR A 73 19.71 -1.50 1.48
CA TYR A 73 18.91 -0.40 2.01
C TYR A 73 17.43 -0.77 2.03
N ALA A 74 16.84 -0.80 3.20
CA ALA A 74 15.47 -1.28 3.39
C ALA A 74 14.50 -0.12 3.60
N PHE A 75 13.44 -0.07 2.79
CA PHE A 75 12.45 1.00 2.91
C PHE A 75 11.01 0.52 2.70
N THR A 76 10.08 1.37 3.08
CA THR A 76 8.67 1.25 2.73
C THR A 76 8.02 2.63 2.58
N CYS A 77 6.80 2.61 2.04
CA CYS A 77 6.00 3.81 1.85
C CYS A 77 4.64 3.64 2.53
N VAL A 78 4.20 4.68 3.23
CA VAL A 78 2.90 4.74 3.89
C VAL A 78 2.02 5.82 3.27
N ARG A 79 0.72 5.76 3.51
CA ARG A 79 -0.26 6.67 2.95
C ARG A 79 -1.28 7.07 3.99
N ASN A 80 -1.83 8.28 3.86
CA ASN A 80 -2.93 8.71 4.72
C ASN A 80 -4.05 7.65 4.75
N PRO A 81 -4.44 7.12 5.94
CA PRO A 81 -5.40 6.04 6.06
C PRO A 81 -6.75 6.31 5.39
N TYR A 82 -7.21 7.55 5.38
CA TYR A 82 -8.45 7.94 4.70
C TYR A 82 -8.36 7.77 3.19
N THR A 83 -7.31 8.30 2.57
CA THR A 83 -7.14 8.18 1.12
C THR A 83 -6.77 6.77 0.71
N ARG A 84 -6.11 6.00 1.59
CA ARG A 84 -5.76 4.60 1.35
C ARG A 84 -6.98 3.69 1.33
N ILE A 85 -7.86 3.76 2.36
CA ILE A 85 -9.06 2.92 2.42
C ILE A 85 -10.04 3.27 1.30
N LEU A 86 -10.17 4.56 0.95
CA LEU A 86 -10.98 5.01 -0.17
C LEU A 86 -10.44 4.47 -1.50
N SER A 87 -9.11 4.51 -1.70
CA SER A 87 -8.46 3.90 -2.86
C SER A 87 -8.71 2.39 -2.95
N SER A 88 -8.72 1.69 -1.81
CA SER A 88 -9.02 0.26 -1.76
C SER A 88 -10.46 -0.04 -2.18
N PHE A 89 -11.41 0.77 -1.75
CA PHE A 89 -12.82 0.64 -2.14
C PHE A 89 -12.99 0.78 -3.66
N PHE A 90 -12.48 1.85 -4.24
CA PHE A 90 -12.65 2.09 -5.67
C PHE A 90 -11.94 1.06 -6.55
N ASP A 91 -10.72 0.68 -6.19
CA ASP A 91 -9.94 -0.27 -6.98
C ASP A 91 -10.39 -1.73 -6.77
N LYS A 92 -10.60 -2.17 -5.52
CA LYS A 92 -10.81 -3.60 -5.22
C LYS A 92 -12.27 -4.00 -5.07
N ILE A 93 -13.14 -3.08 -4.68
CA ILE A 93 -14.57 -3.36 -4.50
C ILE A 93 -15.36 -2.95 -5.73
N CYS A 94 -15.18 -1.73 -6.23
CA CYS A 94 -15.89 -1.21 -7.39
C CYS A 94 -15.19 -1.56 -8.72
N GLY A 95 -13.87 -1.73 -8.71
CA GLY A 95 -13.05 -1.90 -9.90
C GLY A 95 -13.25 -3.22 -10.62
N ILE A 96 -13.10 -3.17 -11.95
CA ILE A 96 -12.99 -4.33 -12.83
C ILE A 96 -11.53 -4.44 -13.25
N GLN A 97 -10.89 -5.58 -12.96
CA GLN A 97 -9.50 -5.81 -13.31
C GLN A 97 -9.29 -5.93 -14.82
N ARG A 98 -8.04 -5.85 -15.29
CA ARG A 98 -7.66 -5.99 -16.70
C ARG A 98 -8.19 -7.25 -17.39
N ASN A 99 -8.39 -8.33 -16.64
CA ASN A 99 -8.99 -9.59 -17.12
C ASN A 99 -10.52 -9.56 -17.20
N GLY A 100 -11.18 -8.42 -17.03
CA GLY A 100 -12.63 -8.24 -17.03
C GLY A 100 -13.35 -8.76 -15.79
N LYS A 101 -12.63 -9.23 -14.76
CA LYS A 101 -13.22 -9.78 -13.54
C LYS A 101 -13.05 -8.78 -12.37
N ARG A 102 -13.98 -8.82 -11.43
CA ARG A 102 -13.84 -8.10 -10.16
C ARG A 102 -12.85 -8.80 -9.25
N TYR A 103 -12.08 -8.01 -8.52
CA TYR A 103 -11.25 -8.56 -7.45
C TYR A 103 -12.16 -9.25 -6.43
N ARG A 104 -11.90 -10.54 -6.16
CA ARG A 104 -12.77 -11.36 -5.29
C ARG A 104 -14.27 -11.27 -5.63
N GLY A 105 -14.62 -11.38 -6.90
CA GLY A 105 -16.01 -11.25 -7.38
C GLY A 105 -17.02 -12.17 -6.68
N ASN A 106 -16.56 -13.27 -6.08
CA ASN A 106 -17.38 -14.15 -5.23
C ASN A 106 -17.87 -13.47 -3.91
N LEU A 107 -17.28 -12.34 -3.50
CA LEU A 107 -17.75 -11.56 -2.34
C LEU A 107 -18.91 -10.63 -2.70
N VAL A 108 -19.11 -10.29 -3.96
CA VAL A 108 -20.13 -9.31 -4.37
C VAL A 108 -21.52 -9.64 -3.83
N PRO A 109 -22.04 -10.87 -3.93
CA PRO A 109 -23.33 -11.22 -3.32
C PRO A 109 -23.38 -10.94 -1.81
N LEU A 110 -22.34 -11.27 -1.09
CA LEU A 110 -22.23 -11.01 0.35
C LEU A 110 -22.23 -9.52 0.67
N LEU A 111 -21.46 -8.73 -0.09
CA LEU A 111 -21.36 -7.27 0.07
C LEU A 111 -22.71 -6.61 -0.14
N ILE A 112 -23.47 -7.03 -1.17
CA ILE A 112 -24.80 -6.51 -1.46
C ILE A 112 -25.80 -6.95 -0.39
N GLN A 113 -25.91 -8.25 -0.12
CA GLN A 113 -26.96 -8.80 0.74
C GLN A 113 -26.78 -8.47 2.21
N LYS A 114 -25.56 -8.55 2.71
CA LYS A 114 -25.30 -8.36 4.17
C LYS A 114 -24.99 -6.90 4.51
N TYR A 115 -24.26 -6.19 3.66
CA TYR A 115 -23.80 -4.82 3.95
C TYR A 115 -24.53 -3.76 3.13
N GLY A 116 -25.30 -4.15 2.11
CA GLY A 116 -26.03 -3.22 1.22
C GLY A 116 -25.10 -2.38 0.35
N ILE A 117 -23.88 -2.87 0.08
CA ILE A 117 -22.88 -2.17 -0.74
C ILE A 117 -23.27 -2.32 -2.21
N GLN A 118 -23.42 -1.21 -2.90
CA GLN A 118 -23.63 -1.19 -4.35
C GLN A 118 -22.30 -0.94 -5.06
N VAL A 119 -22.07 -1.62 -6.18
CA VAL A 119 -20.80 -1.57 -6.92
C VAL A 119 -20.97 -1.50 -8.42
N GLU A 120 -22.22 -1.47 -8.91
CA GLU A 120 -22.58 -1.48 -10.34
C GLU A 120 -23.61 -0.42 -10.67
N GLY A 121 -23.57 0.03 -11.92
CA GLY A 121 -24.48 1.05 -12.42
C GLY A 121 -24.22 2.42 -11.81
N ASP A 122 -25.25 3.25 -11.83
CA ASP A 122 -25.26 4.54 -11.13
C ASP A 122 -25.67 4.30 -9.67
N PHE A 123 -24.70 4.39 -8.77
CA PHE A 123 -24.91 4.12 -7.35
C PHE A 123 -24.37 5.24 -6.47
N ASP A 124 -24.95 5.39 -5.30
CA ASP A 124 -24.44 6.30 -4.27
C ASP A 124 -23.09 5.82 -3.75
N GLN A 125 -22.01 6.41 -4.30
CA GLN A 125 -20.64 6.08 -3.95
C GLN A 125 -20.33 6.34 -2.47
N VAL A 126 -20.88 7.42 -1.89
CA VAL A 126 -20.65 7.82 -0.50
C VAL A 126 -21.32 6.80 0.43
N ALA A 127 -22.60 6.50 0.23
CA ALA A 127 -23.29 5.52 1.06
C ALA A 127 -22.68 4.13 0.94
N SER A 128 -22.31 3.69 -0.26
CA SER A 128 -21.67 2.38 -0.47
C SER A 128 -20.30 2.32 0.18
N PHE A 129 -19.49 3.38 0.10
CA PHE A 129 -18.20 3.45 0.79
C PHE A 129 -18.36 3.39 2.32
N ARG A 130 -19.29 4.14 2.90
CA ARG A 130 -19.53 4.11 4.35
C ARG A 130 -19.94 2.71 4.83
N ARG A 131 -20.72 1.99 4.05
CA ARG A 131 -21.06 0.58 4.32
C ARG A 131 -19.85 -0.34 4.15
N PHE A 132 -18.98 -0.07 3.19
CA PHE A 132 -17.71 -0.79 3.06
C PHE A 132 -16.82 -0.65 4.29
N LEU A 133 -16.82 0.50 4.99
CA LEU A 133 -16.08 0.65 6.24
C LEU A 133 -16.54 -0.33 7.32
N LEU A 134 -17.83 -0.63 7.39
CA LEU A 134 -18.35 -1.65 8.31
C LEU A 134 -17.83 -3.05 7.96
N PHE A 135 -17.85 -3.39 6.67
CA PHE A 135 -17.27 -4.66 6.20
C PHE A 135 -15.76 -4.73 6.49
N ALA A 136 -15.00 -3.68 6.18
CA ALA A 136 -13.57 -3.62 6.46
C ALA A 136 -13.27 -3.80 7.96
N ARG A 137 -13.99 -3.08 8.82
CA ARG A 137 -13.91 -3.23 10.29
C ARG A 137 -14.17 -4.67 10.72
N ASP A 138 -15.23 -5.28 10.22
CA ASP A 138 -15.63 -6.64 10.61
C ASP A 138 -14.55 -7.66 10.23
N THR A 139 -13.93 -7.51 9.04
CA THR A 139 -12.82 -8.38 8.62
C THR A 139 -11.58 -8.18 9.48
N ILE A 140 -11.23 -6.96 9.82
CA ILE A 140 -10.02 -6.65 10.59
C ILE A 140 -10.18 -7.01 12.07
N ARG A 141 -11.31 -6.66 12.68
CA ARG A 141 -11.51 -6.82 14.12
C ARG A 141 -11.92 -8.23 14.51
N TRP A 142 -12.78 -8.86 13.72
CA TRP A 142 -13.37 -10.18 14.05
C TRP A 142 -13.00 -11.29 13.07
N ARG A 143 -12.23 -10.99 12.04
CA ARG A 143 -11.87 -11.93 10.96
C ARG A 143 -13.13 -12.57 10.33
N ARG A 144 -14.19 -11.80 10.22
CA ARG A 144 -15.49 -12.21 9.68
C ARG A 144 -16.06 -11.14 8.75
N PRO A 145 -16.72 -11.51 7.68
CA PRO A 145 -17.01 -12.88 7.22
C PRO A 145 -15.80 -13.60 6.60
N MET A 146 -14.66 -12.94 6.52
CA MET A 146 -13.41 -13.48 5.99
C MET A 146 -12.21 -12.84 6.70
N GLU A 147 -11.03 -13.40 6.50
CA GLU A 147 -9.78 -12.77 6.90
C GLU A 147 -9.61 -11.38 6.23
N PRO A 148 -8.97 -10.42 6.91
CA PRO A 148 -8.74 -9.10 6.34
C PRO A 148 -7.89 -9.20 5.06
N ASP A 149 -8.28 -8.47 4.05
CA ASP A 149 -7.51 -8.41 2.82
C ASP A 149 -6.35 -7.41 2.97
N ILE A 150 -5.25 -7.72 2.32
CA ILE A 150 -4.02 -6.92 2.37
C ILE A 150 -4.23 -5.46 1.92
N HIS A 151 -5.23 -5.19 1.06
CA HIS A 151 -5.48 -3.84 0.54
C HIS A 151 -6.17 -2.92 1.55
N TRP A 152 -6.87 -3.46 2.55
CA TRP A 152 -7.50 -2.68 3.62
C TRP A 152 -7.07 -3.07 5.03
N SER A 153 -6.15 -4.03 5.21
CA SER A 153 -5.50 -4.26 6.50
C SER A 153 -4.61 -3.08 6.90
N ALA A 154 -4.30 -2.96 8.19
CA ALA A 154 -3.47 -1.86 8.70
C ALA A 154 -2.05 -1.89 8.11
N MET A 155 -1.50 -0.73 7.78
CA MET A 155 -0.13 -0.59 7.27
C MET A 155 0.89 -1.04 8.31
N SER A 156 0.66 -0.69 9.57
CA SER A 156 1.48 -1.14 10.70
C SER A 156 1.61 -2.65 10.79
N GLY A 157 0.59 -3.41 10.38
CA GLY A 157 0.67 -4.88 10.33
C GLY A 157 1.62 -5.39 9.24
N HIS A 158 1.63 -4.76 8.06
CA HIS A 158 2.58 -5.09 6.99
C HIS A 158 4.02 -4.79 7.41
N ILE A 159 4.23 -3.65 8.07
CA ILE A 159 5.53 -3.18 8.52
C ILE A 159 6.03 -4.04 9.69
N SER A 160 5.16 -4.34 10.66
CA SER A 160 5.47 -5.25 11.78
C SER A 160 5.93 -6.63 11.30
N THR A 161 5.27 -7.21 10.30
CA THR A 161 5.66 -8.52 9.75
C THR A 161 7.10 -8.53 9.25
N TYR A 162 7.59 -7.43 8.69
CA TYR A 162 8.98 -7.32 8.25
C TYR A 162 9.94 -7.25 9.46
N ILE A 163 9.62 -6.41 10.46
CA ILE A 163 10.45 -6.19 11.65
C ILE A 163 10.56 -7.45 12.50
N VAL A 164 9.44 -8.13 12.80
CA VAL A 164 9.44 -9.34 13.66
C VAL A 164 10.15 -10.54 13.01
N ASN A 165 10.36 -10.51 11.69
CA ASN A 165 11.17 -11.49 10.98
C ASN A 165 12.66 -11.10 10.89
N GLY A 166 13.10 -10.03 11.57
CA GLY A 166 14.48 -9.60 11.62
C GLY A 166 14.86 -8.46 10.68
N GLY A 167 13.88 -7.92 9.92
CA GLY A 167 14.12 -6.78 9.05
C GLY A 167 14.22 -5.46 9.84
N ARG A 168 15.03 -4.54 9.33
CA ARG A 168 15.16 -3.18 9.83
C ARG A 168 14.97 -2.21 8.66
N TYR A 169 14.20 -1.14 8.87
CA TYR A 169 14.02 -0.08 7.88
C TYR A 169 15.07 1.01 8.06
N ASP A 170 15.64 1.43 6.93
CA ASP A 170 16.45 2.63 6.83
C ASP A 170 15.61 3.87 6.51
N ASN A 171 14.44 3.65 5.87
CA ASN A 171 13.51 4.73 5.56
C ASN A 171 12.05 4.25 5.53
N ILE A 172 11.15 5.09 6.05
CA ILE A 172 9.70 4.98 5.89
C ILE A 172 9.20 6.37 5.51
N PHE A 173 8.67 6.54 4.30
CA PHE A 173 8.23 7.84 3.83
C PHE A 173 6.74 7.85 3.45
N HIS A 174 6.19 9.05 3.26
CA HIS A 174 4.78 9.24 2.95
C HIS A 174 4.55 9.36 1.44
N THR A 175 3.48 8.76 0.93
CA THR A 175 3.08 8.95 -0.48
C THR A 175 2.80 10.40 -0.82
N GLU A 176 2.44 11.19 0.16
CA GLU A 176 2.09 12.60 0.04
C GLU A 176 3.33 13.49 -0.24
N THR A 177 4.51 13.01 0.14
CA THR A 177 5.83 13.60 -0.15
C THR A 177 6.70 12.61 -0.93
N PHE A 178 6.09 11.94 -1.92
CA PHE A 178 6.70 10.82 -2.64
C PHE A 178 8.05 11.14 -3.24
N ASN A 179 8.17 12.27 -3.96
CA ASN A 179 9.40 12.60 -4.66
C ASN A 179 10.58 12.81 -3.70
N GLU A 180 10.34 13.49 -2.57
CA GLU A 180 11.36 13.71 -1.54
C GLU A 180 11.78 12.39 -0.88
N GLY A 181 10.80 11.57 -0.50
CA GLY A 181 11.06 10.26 0.12
C GLY A 181 11.77 9.29 -0.83
N MET A 182 11.33 9.23 -2.09
CA MET A 182 11.94 8.34 -3.07
C MET A 182 13.33 8.83 -3.52
N GLN A 183 13.54 10.17 -3.61
CA GLN A 183 14.86 10.72 -3.88
C GLN A 183 15.85 10.35 -2.77
N SER A 184 15.45 10.44 -1.50
CA SER A 184 16.27 10.00 -0.36
C SER A 184 16.69 8.52 -0.47
N VAL A 185 15.79 7.65 -0.95
CA VAL A 185 16.15 6.24 -1.23
C VAL A 185 17.15 6.14 -2.36
N LEU A 186 16.91 6.83 -3.49
CA LEU A 186 17.79 6.80 -4.65
C LEU A 186 19.20 7.35 -4.35
N ASP A 187 19.31 8.33 -3.45
CA ASP A 187 20.59 8.90 -3.04
C ASP A 187 21.40 7.96 -2.12
N ALA A 188 20.71 7.06 -1.42
CA ALA A 188 21.31 6.15 -0.46
C ALA A 188 21.73 4.79 -1.06
N ILE A 189 21.30 4.48 -2.28
CA ILE A 189 21.55 3.16 -2.91
C ILE A 189 22.54 3.26 -4.06
N ASP A 190 23.20 2.14 -4.33
CA ASP A 190 23.98 1.96 -5.56
C ASP A 190 23.03 1.63 -6.72
N LYS A 191 22.87 2.59 -7.65
CA LYS A 191 21.97 2.49 -8.81
C LYS A 191 22.78 2.45 -10.10
N LYS A 192 22.37 1.62 -11.07
CA LYS A 192 23.02 1.54 -12.38
C LYS A 192 22.61 2.70 -13.31
N HIS A 193 21.41 3.25 -13.10
CA HIS A 193 20.84 4.33 -13.91
C HIS A 193 20.24 5.43 -13.06
N GLU A 194 20.48 6.68 -13.42
CA GLU A 194 19.85 7.84 -12.77
C GLU A 194 18.36 7.90 -13.11
N VAL A 195 17.53 8.16 -12.10
CA VAL A 195 16.07 8.26 -12.23
C VAL A 195 15.64 9.71 -12.05
N ASP A 196 15.04 10.29 -13.08
CA ASP A 196 14.39 11.59 -12.96
C ASP A 196 12.93 11.42 -12.52
N LEU A 197 12.69 11.57 -11.21
CA LEU A 197 11.34 11.45 -10.62
C LEU A 197 10.37 12.51 -11.17
N GLY A 198 10.86 13.66 -11.64
CA GLY A 198 10.04 14.72 -12.21
C GLY A 198 9.53 14.40 -13.63
N ALA A 199 10.29 13.60 -14.38
CA ALA A 199 9.94 13.16 -15.73
C ALA A 199 9.20 11.81 -15.76
N MET A 200 8.97 11.18 -14.61
CA MET A 200 8.29 9.88 -14.55
C MET A 200 6.83 9.96 -15.01
N PRO A 201 6.39 9.01 -15.86
CA PRO A 201 4.98 8.89 -16.18
C PRO A 201 4.20 8.50 -14.93
N ARG A 202 2.96 8.95 -14.87
CA ARG A 202 2.06 8.55 -13.78
C ARG A 202 1.61 7.11 -13.96
N PHE A 203 2.12 6.21 -13.12
CA PHE A 203 1.73 4.82 -13.10
C PHE A 203 0.49 4.64 -12.21
N ASN A 204 -0.53 3.94 -12.70
CA ASN A 204 -1.75 3.60 -11.96
C ASN A 204 -2.53 4.80 -11.38
N GLU A 205 -2.68 5.86 -12.12
CA GLU A 205 -3.89 6.62 -11.93
C GLU A 205 -5.05 5.64 -12.14
N SER A 206 -5.98 5.59 -11.19
CA SER A 206 -7.12 4.64 -11.18
C SER A 206 -8.08 4.79 -12.38
N GLU A 207 -7.61 5.35 -13.46
CA GLU A 207 -8.28 5.47 -14.73
C GLU A 207 -8.27 4.12 -15.43
N GLY A 208 -9.32 3.35 -15.20
CA GLY A 208 -9.57 2.11 -15.94
C GLY A 208 -9.98 0.90 -15.10
N HIS A 209 -9.82 0.91 -13.79
CA HIS A 209 -10.15 -0.26 -12.96
C HIS A 209 -11.44 -0.11 -12.15
N GLY A 210 -12.00 1.09 -12.02
CA GLY A 210 -13.23 1.36 -11.28
C GLY A 210 -13.90 2.66 -11.72
N PRO A 211 -15.09 2.96 -11.20
CA PRO A 211 -15.77 4.21 -11.48
C PRO A 211 -14.92 5.39 -11.00
N LYS A 212 -14.94 6.48 -11.76
CA LYS A 212 -14.31 7.72 -11.30
C LYS A 212 -14.98 8.17 -10.01
N ARG A 213 -14.18 8.67 -9.10
CA ARG A 213 -14.67 9.25 -7.86
C ARG A 213 -15.49 10.51 -8.16
N ALA A 214 -16.75 10.53 -7.72
CA ALA A 214 -17.70 11.61 -8.03
C ALA A 214 -17.59 12.80 -7.06
N HIS A 215 -17.02 12.60 -5.86
CA HIS A 215 -16.98 13.61 -4.79
C HIS A 215 -15.54 13.85 -4.28
N PRO A 216 -15.24 15.00 -3.67
CA PRO A 216 -14.03 15.22 -2.88
C PRO A 216 -13.85 14.16 -1.80
N VAL A 217 -12.62 13.99 -1.30
CA VAL A 217 -12.31 12.96 -0.29
C VAL A 217 -13.13 13.15 0.98
N GLU A 218 -13.23 14.38 1.45
CA GLU A 218 -13.92 14.77 2.67
C GLU A 218 -15.39 14.39 2.68
N ASP A 219 -16.08 14.40 1.56
CA ASP A 219 -17.52 14.09 1.46
C ASP A 219 -17.82 12.61 1.79
N TYR A 220 -16.83 11.73 1.63
CA TYR A 220 -16.99 10.31 1.98
C TYR A 220 -17.00 10.06 3.49
N PHE A 221 -16.54 11.02 4.31
CA PHE A 221 -16.32 10.84 5.72
C PHE A 221 -17.18 11.77 6.58
N ASP A 222 -18.30 11.25 7.08
CA ASP A 222 -19.01 11.84 8.21
C ASP A 222 -18.35 11.47 9.55
N ASP A 223 -18.89 11.94 10.66
CA ASP A 223 -18.31 11.70 11.98
C ASP A 223 -18.25 10.22 12.34
N LEU A 224 -19.27 9.44 11.94
CA LEU A 224 -19.26 7.99 12.16
C LEU A 224 -18.17 7.29 11.33
N SER A 225 -18.04 7.62 10.07
CA SER A 225 -17.01 7.04 9.20
C SER A 225 -15.62 7.46 9.61
N LYS A 226 -15.41 8.71 10.05
CA LYS A 226 -14.14 9.15 10.65
C LYS A 226 -13.78 8.31 11.87
N HIS A 227 -14.75 8.13 12.78
CA HIS A 227 -14.56 7.30 13.96
C HIS A 227 -14.21 5.84 13.60
N LEU A 228 -14.93 5.25 12.64
CA LEU A 228 -14.66 3.88 12.17
C LEU A 228 -13.24 3.75 11.59
N VAL A 229 -12.82 4.67 10.73
CA VAL A 229 -11.47 4.67 10.16
C VAL A 229 -10.41 4.84 11.23
N TYR A 230 -10.64 5.72 12.21
CA TYR A 230 -9.73 5.88 13.33
C TYR A 230 -9.64 4.60 14.18
N GLU A 231 -10.75 3.96 14.52
CA GLU A 231 -10.73 2.68 15.26
C GLU A 231 -9.95 1.58 14.52
N ILE A 232 -10.10 1.50 13.20
CA ILE A 232 -9.43 0.51 12.37
C ILE A 232 -7.92 0.79 12.30
N TYR A 233 -7.52 2.06 12.11
CA TYR A 233 -6.16 2.46 11.76
C TYR A 233 -5.49 3.35 12.80
N LYS A 234 -5.96 3.33 14.06
CA LYS A 234 -5.41 4.17 15.15
C LYS A 234 -3.88 4.09 15.25
N ARG A 235 -3.33 2.88 15.11
CA ARG A 235 -1.87 2.65 15.17
C ARG A 235 -1.17 3.32 13.98
N ASP A 236 -1.76 3.25 12.78
CA ASP A 236 -1.22 3.87 11.58
C ASP A 236 -1.23 5.40 11.68
N PHE A 237 -2.33 6.01 12.17
CA PHE A 237 -2.41 7.45 12.40
C PHE A 237 -1.31 7.94 13.34
N ASN A 238 -1.12 7.24 14.45
CA ASN A 238 -0.16 7.65 15.49
C ASN A 238 1.30 7.46 15.05
N LEU A 239 1.64 6.28 14.50
CA LEU A 239 3.01 5.96 14.11
C LEU A 239 3.47 6.77 12.90
N PHE A 240 2.57 6.94 11.92
CA PHE A 240 2.91 7.63 10.68
C PHE A 240 2.47 9.10 10.65
N LYS A 241 2.14 9.66 11.83
CA LYS A 241 1.91 11.10 12.06
C LYS A 241 0.82 11.73 11.18
N TYR A 242 -0.24 10.99 10.86
CA TYR A 242 -1.38 11.53 10.11
C TYR A 242 -2.44 12.18 11.02
N ASP A 243 -3.17 13.15 10.43
CA ASP A 243 -4.32 13.78 11.08
C ASP A 243 -5.56 12.89 10.96
N PHE A 244 -6.10 12.45 12.09
CA PHE A 244 -7.31 11.64 12.11
C PHE A 244 -8.61 12.46 12.14
N GLU A 245 -8.54 13.76 12.43
CA GLU A 245 -9.73 14.62 12.51
C GLU A 245 -10.13 15.19 11.16
N ASN A 246 -9.15 15.40 10.27
CA ASN A 246 -9.37 16.05 8.99
C ASN A 246 -9.05 15.13 7.79
N PRO A 247 -10.07 14.44 7.23
CA PRO A 247 -9.89 13.58 6.05
C PRO A 247 -9.39 14.32 4.79
N GLY A 248 -9.69 15.63 4.69
CA GLY A 248 -9.23 16.50 3.59
C GLY A 248 -7.74 16.86 3.70
N ASN A 249 -7.18 16.84 4.92
CA ASN A 249 -5.76 17.09 5.12
C ASN A 249 -4.95 15.82 4.82
N LYS A 250 -4.31 15.80 3.67
CA LYS A 250 -3.52 14.65 3.22
C LYS A 250 -2.12 14.63 3.82
N LEU A 251 -1.56 15.80 4.15
CA LEU A 251 -0.19 15.92 4.63
C LEU A 251 -0.03 15.35 6.05
N PRO A 252 1.08 14.70 6.34
CA PRO A 252 1.40 14.26 7.69
C PRO A 252 1.65 15.45 8.62
N LYS A 253 1.47 15.25 9.93
CA LYS A 253 1.72 16.27 10.98
C LYS A 253 3.20 16.37 11.38
N GLY A 254 4.05 15.48 10.87
CA GLY A 254 5.47 15.43 11.21
C GLY A 254 6.19 14.26 10.55
N GLU A 255 7.46 14.14 10.85
CA GLU A 255 8.31 13.06 10.38
C GLU A 255 8.06 11.75 11.14
N ILE A 256 8.34 10.62 10.50
CA ILE A 256 8.24 9.30 11.10
C ILE A 256 9.50 9.05 11.92
N ASP A 257 9.32 8.73 13.18
CA ASP A 257 10.40 8.28 14.07
C ASP A 257 10.60 6.77 13.87
N LEU A 258 11.69 6.40 13.20
CA LEU A 258 12.01 5.01 12.90
C LEU A 258 12.27 4.18 14.17
N ASP A 259 12.89 4.76 15.19
CA ASP A 259 13.15 4.07 16.44
C ASP A 259 11.83 3.79 17.19
N GLU A 260 10.90 4.74 17.19
CA GLU A 260 9.53 4.53 17.69
C GLU A 260 8.80 3.41 16.93
N VAL A 261 8.92 3.41 15.59
CA VAL A 261 8.30 2.38 14.74
C VAL A 261 8.89 1.00 15.06
N HIS A 262 10.20 0.86 15.08
CA HIS A 262 10.86 -0.40 15.38
C HIS A 262 10.52 -0.91 16.79
N ALA A 263 10.56 -0.04 17.80
CA ALA A 263 10.20 -0.40 19.16
C ALA A 263 8.76 -0.88 19.29
N LYS A 264 7.79 -0.13 18.71
CA LYS A 264 6.37 -0.44 18.85
C LYS A 264 5.87 -1.56 17.93
N LEU A 265 6.54 -1.85 16.84
CA LEU A 265 6.14 -2.88 15.87
C LEU A 265 6.96 -4.16 15.96
N GLY A 266 8.06 -4.17 16.68
CA GLY A 266 8.92 -5.34 16.93
C GLY A 266 8.50 -6.18 18.14
N GLU A 267 7.56 -5.68 18.95
CA GLU A 267 6.94 -6.41 20.06
C GLU A 267 5.82 -7.35 19.54
#